data_23c876e401493ced63a2e6818a927caa
#
_entry.id   23c876e401493ced63a2e6818a927caa
#
_cell.length_a   1.000
_cell.length_b   1.000
_cell.length_c   1.000
_cell.angle_alpha   90.00
_cell.angle_beta   90.00
_cell.angle_gamma   90.00
#
_symmetry.space_group_name_H-M   'P 1'
#
loop_
_entity.id
_entity.type
_entity.pdbx_description
1 polymer ?
#
loop_
_entity_poly.entity_id
_entity_poly.type
_entity_poly.pdbx_seq_one_letter_code
_entity_poly.pdbx_strand_id
1 'polypeptide(L)'
;MGSIAGSNETEAIMWRGLMLNRAVQHFLEDVKWGDLDYLLIDMPPGTSDIQMGLARMLPRTDVVIVTTPAKAAQQVAARAADMARKGFLRVAGVIENMGPTVNPDGTVTAMFGTGGGQQLADSIGVPLLASIPLDEAVTAGGDAGSPVALEFPNSPAGVVYRQLADVIVADVAPPIEIAECSLRGVLARAGADLEGARQRAETQ
;
A
#
# COMPACT_ATOMS: atom_id res chain seq x y z
N MET A 1 -17.88 -7.41 -0.63
CA MET A 1 -17.40 -6.69 0.56
C MET A 1 -18.57 -6.50 1.53
N GLY A 2 -18.53 -7.17 2.69
CA GLY A 2 -19.52 -6.95 3.73
C GLY A 2 -19.23 -5.64 4.44
N SER A 3 -20.09 -4.64 4.28
CA SER A 3 -20.03 -3.41 5.05
C SER A 3 -20.40 -3.70 6.51
N ILE A 4 -19.56 -3.33 7.46
CA ILE A 4 -19.91 -3.29 8.89
C ILE A 4 -20.70 -2.00 9.19
N ALA A 5 -21.28 -1.39 8.20
CA ALA A 5 -22.20 -0.26 8.37
C ALA A 5 -23.51 -0.77 8.99
N GLY A 6 -24.12 0.03 9.85
CA GLY A 6 -25.44 -0.22 10.38
C GLY A 6 -26.49 -0.40 9.30
N SER A 7 -27.71 -0.66 9.67
CA SER A 7 -28.83 -1.01 8.77
C SER A 7 -29.20 0.08 7.73
N ASN A 8 -28.60 1.26 7.80
CA ASN A 8 -28.76 2.37 6.84
C ASN A 8 -27.39 2.91 6.42
N GLU A 9 -27.15 3.06 5.12
CA GLU A 9 -25.91 3.58 4.53
C GLU A 9 -25.51 4.99 5.01
N THR A 10 -26.44 5.72 5.63
CA THR A 10 -26.25 7.09 6.13
C THR A 10 -26.00 7.16 7.65
N GLU A 11 -26.00 6.04 8.37
CA GLU A 11 -25.85 6.05 9.82
C GLU A 11 -24.37 6.10 10.21
N ALA A 12 -23.96 7.16 10.92
CA ALA A 12 -22.59 7.31 11.41
C ALA A 12 -22.34 6.39 12.61
N ILE A 13 -21.46 5.42 12.47
CA ILE A 13 -21.05 4.55 13.56
C ILE A 13 -19.93 5.23 14.35
N MET A 14 -20.21 5.57 15.61
CA MET A 14 -19.21 6.16 16.52
C MET A 14 -18.38 5.04 17.19
N TRP A 15 -17.28 4.69 16.58
CA TRP A 15 -16.32 3.73 17.15
C TRP A 15 -15.29 4.47 18.02
N ARG A 16 -15.18 4.10 19.29
CA ARG A 16 -14.09 4.58 20.16
C ARG A 16 -12.86 3.70 19.99
N GLY A 17 -11.64 4.26 20.08
CA GLY A 17 -10.37 3.66 19.70
C GLY A 17 -10.17 2.18 20.07
N LEU A 18 -10.53 1.74 21.28
CA LEU A 18 -10.41 0.34 21.70
C LEU A 18 -11.35 -0.61 20.93
N MET A 19 -12.57 -0.16 20.60
CA MET A 19 -13.52 -0.96 19.83
C MET A 19 -13.04 -1.13 18.37
N LEU A 20 -12.45 -0.09 17.82
CA LEU A 20 -11.95 -0.11 16.44
C LEU A 20 -10.71 -1.02 16.32
N ASN A 21 -9.80 -0.98 17.30
CA ASN A 21 -8.67 -1.91 17.34
C ASN A 21 -9.14 -3.37 17.43
N ARG A 22 -10.17 -3.64 18.24
CA ARG A 22 -10.76 -4.98 18.34
C ARG A 22 -11.43 -5.40 17.02
N ALA A 23 -12.15 -4.50 16.35
CA ALA A 23 -12.74 -4.77 15.03
C ALA A 23 -11.67 -5.10 13.98
N VAL A 24 -10.58 -4.34 13.94
CA VAL A 24 -9.43 -4.62 13.06
C VAL A 24 -8.82 -5.98 13.36
N GLN A 25 -8.66 -6.34 14.64
CA GLN A 25 -8.15 -7.63 15.03
C GLN A 25 -9.07 -8.76 14.53
N HIS A 26 -10.39 -8.65 14.74
CA HIS A 26 -11.35 -9.63 14.21
C HIS A 26 -11.31 -9.73 12.68
N PHE A 27 -11.11 -8.61 11.96
CA PHE A 27 -10.94 -8.65 10.51
C PHE A 27 -9.71 -9.45 10.09
N LEU A 28 -8.62 -9.33 10.81
CA LEU A 28 -7.38 -10.03 10.48
C LEU A 28 -7.42 -11.51 10.87
N GLU A 29 -8.08 -11.85 11.99
CA GLU A 29 -8.07 -13.20 12.56
C GLU A 29 -9.27 -14.06 12.12
N ASP A 30 -10.48 -13.48 12.04
CA ASP A 30 -11.72 -14.25 11.86
C ASP A 30 -12.19 -14.29 10.39
N VAL A 31 -11.72 -13.39 9.53
CA VAL A 31 -12.09 -13.38 8.12
C VAL A 31 -11.27 -14.41 7.35
N LYS A 32 -11.96 -15.29 6.64
CA LYS A 32 -11.32 -16.22 5.70
C LYS A 32 -10.99 -15.49 4.40
N TRP A 33 -9.79 -14.95 4.30
CA TRP A 33 -9.34 -14.19 3.13
C TRP A 33 -9.07 -15.05 1.88
N GLY A 34 -8.94 -16.37 2.05
CA GLY A 34 -8.53 -17.28 0.97
C GLY A 34 -7.03 -17.15 0.65
N ASP A 35 -6.65 -17.59 -0.54
CA ASP A 35 -5.27 -17.46 -1.02
C ASP A 35 -5.09 -16.06 -1.60
N LEU A 36 -4.44 -15.17 -0.85
CA LEU A 36 -4.14 -13.79 -1.24
C LEU A 36 -2.64 -13.61 -1.43
N ASP A 37 -2.27 -12.99 -2.56
CA ASP A 37 -0.91 -12.49 -2.77
C ASP A 37 -0.69 -11.17 -2.02
N TYR A 38 -1.71 -10.30 -1.99
CA TYR A 38 -1.67 -8.97 -1.40
C TYR A 38 -2.93 -8.66 -0.59
N LEU A 39 -2.75 -8.06 0.58
CA LEU A 39 -3.81 -7.45 1.36
C LEU A 39 -3.57 -5.95 1.47
N LEU A 40 -4.44 -5.14 0.87
CA LEU A 40 -4.40 -3.69 0.96
C LEU A 40 -5.28 -3.20 2.10
N ILE A 41 -4.71 -2.38 2.97
CA ILE A 41 -5.42 -1.81 4.13
C ILE A 41 -5.50 -0.31 3.92
N ASP A 42 -6.72 0.19 3.70
CA ASP A 42 -6.99 1.63 3.66
C ASP A 42 -7.05 2.17 5.08
N MET A 43 -6.13 3.09 5.38
CA MET A 43 -5.94 3.61 6.73
C MET A 43 -6.83 4.82 6.98
N PRO A 44 -7.47 4.93 8.15
CA PRO A 44 -8.20 6.13 8.51
C PRO A 44 -7.28 7.35 8.55
N PRO A 45 -7.79 8.56 8.26
CA PRO A 45 -7.00 9.77 8.26
C PRO A 45 -6.47 10.12 9.66
N GLY A 46 -5.30 10.75 9.69
CA GLY A 46 -4.68 11.25 10.92
C GLY A 46 -3.75 10.25 11.61
N THR A 47 -3.30 10.63 12.79
CA THR A 47 -2.37 9.87 13.64
C THR A 47 -3.14 9.19 14.76
N SER A 48 -3.97 8.21 14.43
CA SER A 48 -4.85 7.57 15.42
C SER A 48 -4.21 6.34 16.07
N ASP A 49 -4.73 5.95 17.25
CA ASP A 49 -4.37 4.72 17.95
C ASP A 49 -4.52 3.46 17.10
N ILE A 50 -5.34 3.53 16.04
CA ILE A 50 -5.56 2.43 15.08
C ILE A 50 -4.30 2.15 14.28
N GLN A 51 -3.61 3.18 13.81
CA GLN A 51 -2.36 3.01 13.05
C GLN A 51 -1.29 2.35 13.91
N MET A 52 -1.19 2.75 15.18
CA MET A 52 -0.29 2.11 16.14
C MET A 52 -0.72 0.68 16.48
N GLY A 53 -2.03 0.43 16.55
CA GLY A 53 -2.59 -0.91 16.72
C GLY A 53 -2.22 -1.84 15.54
N LEU A 54 -2.44 -1.37 14.31
CA LEU A 54 -2.07 -2.11 13.10
C LEU A 54 -0.57 -2.37 13.00
N ALA A 55 0.27 -1.37 13.30
CA ALA A 55 1.72 -1.52 13.30
C ALA A 55 2.18 -2.64 14.25
N ARG A 56 1.52 -2.80 15.39
CA ARG A 56 1.82 -3.88 16.34
C ARG A 56 1.33 -5.25 15.89
N MET A 57 0.14 -5.30 15.26
CA MET A 57 -0.45 -6.55 14.76
C MET A 57 0.23 -7.04 13.49
N LEU A 58 0.68 -6.12 12.64
CA LEU A 58 1.26 -6.41 11.32
C LEU A 58 2.65 -5.75 11.16
N PRO A 59 3.66 -6.19 11.89
CA PRO A 59 4.98 -5.54 11.91
C PRO A 59 5.78 -5.66 10.61
N ARG A 60 5.31 -6.47 9.65
CA ARG A 60 5.94 -6.64 8.32
C ARG A 60 5.19 -5.90 7.21
N THR A 61 4.25 -5.03 7.57
CA THR A 61 3.49 -4.25 6.58
C THR A 61 4.34 -3.11 6.03
N ASP A 62 4.33 -2.95 4.73
CA ASP A 62 4.87 -1.78 4.05
C ASP A 62 3.81 -0.69 4.01
N VAL A 63 4.24 0.55 4.25
CA VAL A 63 3.37 1.72 4.22
C VAL A 63 3.66 2.54 2.97
N VAL A 64 2.62 2.80 2.19
CA VAL A 64 2.68 3.72 1.06
C VAL A 64 1.98 5.01 1.46
N ILE A 65 2.65 6.13 1.27
CA ILE A 65 2.13 7.45 1.61
C ILE A 65 1.45 8.06 0.40
N VAL A 66 0.18 8.42 0.52
CA VAL A 66 -0.55 9.09 -0.55
C VAL A 66 -0.70 10.57 -0.22
N THR A 67 -0.40 11.43 -1.17
CA THR A 67 -0.55 12.90 -1.06
C THR A 67 -1.12 13.49 -2.33
N THR A 68 -1.39 14.79 -2.33
CA THR A 68 -1.62 15.58 -3.54
C THR A 68 -0.50 16.60 -3.69
N PRO A 69 -0.37 17.32 -4.84
CA PRO A 69 0.64 18.35 -5.00
C PRO A 69 0.55 19.51 -4.00
N ALA A 70 -0.60 19.70 -3.35
CA ALA A 70 -0.84 20.81 -2.43
C ALA A 70 0.00 20.71 -1.15
N LYS A 71 0.62 21.83 -0.72
CA LYS A 71 1.48 21.89 0.48
C LYS A 71 0.80 21.41 1.75
N ALA A 72 -0.47 21.73 1.93
CA ALA A 72 -1.23 21.29 3.11
C ALA A 72 -1.35 19.76 3.17
N ALA A 73 -1.59 19.10 2.04
CA ALA A 73 -1.64 17.64 1.95
C ALA A 73 -0.28 17.02 2.25
N GLN A 74 0.79 17.59 1.72
CA GLN A 74 2.17 17.12 1.98
C GLN A 74 2.50 17.15 3.49
N GLN A 75 2.09 18.21 4.21
CA GLN A 75 2.32 18.31 5.66
C GLN A 75 1.60 17.21 6.45
N VAL A 76 0.37 16.88 6.05
CA VAL A 76 -0.39 15.77 6.67
C VAL A 76 0.27 14.44 6.37
N ALA A 77 0.65 14.22 5.12
CA ALA A 77 1.31 13.01 4.65
C ALA A 77 2.69 12.79 5.31
N ALA A 78 3.47 13.86 5.52
CA ALA A 78 4.74 13.80 6.24
C ALA A 78 4.55 13.32 7.70
N ARG A 79 3.47 13.75 8.37
CA ARG A 79 3.15 13.27 9.74
C ARG A 79 2.78 11.78 9.74
N ALA A 80 2.07 11.31 8.71
CA ALA A 80 1.75 9.90 8.58
C ALA A 80 3.01 9.05 8.36
N ALA A 81 3.96 9.52 7.55
CA ALA A 81 5.26 8.88 7.36
C ALA A 81 6.09 8.82 8.65
N ASP A 82 6.15 9.92 9.41
CA ASP A 82 6.84 9.96 10.71
C ASP A 82 6.22 8.98 11.70
N MET A 83 4.90 8.90 11.73
CA MET A 83 4.19 7.96 12.59
C MET A 83 4.42 6.49 12.21
N ALA A 84 4.42 6.17 10.92
CA ALA A 84 4.74 4.82 10.43
C ALA A 84 6.15 4.42 10.89
N ARG A 85 7.14 5.30 10.77
CA ARG A 85 8.52 5.08 11.25
C ARG A 85 8.61 4.90 12.77
N LYS A 86 7.86 5.69 13.54
CA LYS A 86 7.75 5.52 15.00
C LYS A 86 7.10 4.19 15.38
N GLY A 87 6.24 3.65 14.52
CA GLY A 87 5.67 2.32 14.61
C GLY A 87 6.58 1.20 14.09
N PHE A 88 7.83 1.52 13.70
CA PHE A 88 8.79 0.59 13.09
C PHE A 88 8.33 -0.03 11.77
N LEU A 89 7.41 0.61 11.05
CA LEU A 89 6.99 0.20 9.72
C LEU A 89 7.90 0.81 8.66
N ARG A 90 8.14 0.06 7.60
CA ARG A 90 8.85 0.57 6.42
C ARG A 90 7.93 1.48 5.62
N VAL A 91 8.36 2.73 5.38
CA VAL A 91 7.71 3.60 4.39
C VAL A 91 8.33 3.29 3.03
N ALA A 92 7.54 2.65 2.17
CA ALA A 92 8.02 2.11 0.90
C ALA A 92 8.13 3.17 -0.20
N GLY A 93 7.28 4.19 -0.15
CA GLY A 93 7.30 5.28 -1.13
C GLY A 93 6.12 6.22 -1.00
N VAL A 94 6.08 7.19 -1.90
CA VAL A 94 5.03 8.20 -2.03
C VAL A 94 4.28 7.99 -3.34
N ILE A 95 2.96 8.14 -3.31
CA ILE A 95 2.11 8.30 -4.48
C ILE A 95 1.54 9.71 -4.45
N GLU A 96 1.74 10.45 -5.53
CA GLU A 96 1.05 11.73 -5.77
C GLU A 96 -0.26 11.44 -6.48
N ASN A 97 -1.38 11.78 -5.86
CA ASN A 97 -2.72 11.70 -6.46
C ASN A 97 -3.17 13.10 -6.88
N MET A 98 -4.08 13.20 -7.85
CA MET A 98 -4.58 14.46 -8.40
C MET A 98 -3.45 15.34 -8.94
N GLY A 99 -2.46 14.72 -9.55
CA GLY A 99 -1.34 15.38 -10.23
C GLY A 99 -1.77 16.09 -11.50
N PRO A 100 -0.81 16.75 -12.19
CA PRO A 100 -1.07 17.44 -13.45
C PRO A 100 -1.60 16.50 -14.52
N THR A 101 -2.54 17.02 -15.32
CA THR A 101 -3.13 16.32 -16.48
C THR A 101 -2.69 16.99 -17.75
N VAL A 102 -2.28 16.19 -18.73
CA VAL A 102 -1.99 16.66 -20.08
C VAL A 102 -3.28 16.57 -20.92
N ASN A 103 -3.74 17.71 -21.39
CA ASN A 103 -4.93 17.81 -22.23
C ASN A 103 -4.64 17.33 -23.66
N PRO A 104 -5.67 17.00 -24.48
CA PRO A 104 -5.50 16.58 -25.86
C PRO A 104 -4.77 17.62 -26.77
N ASP A 105 -4.85 18.89 -26.43
CA ASP A 105 -4.15 19.99 -27.12
C ASP A 105 -2.69 20.16 -26.69
N GLY A 106 -2.18 19.31 -25.77
CA GLY A 106 -0.83 19.36 -25.23
C GLY A 106 -0.65 20.36 -24.08
N THR A 107 -1.67 21.11 -23.69
CA THR A 107 -1.61 21.97 -22.51
C THR A 107 -1.64 21.15 -21.23
N VAL A 108 -1.02 21.68 -20.15
CA VAL A 108 -1.00 21.02 -18.84
C VAL A 108 -1.92 21.75 -17.88
N THR A 109 -2.87 21.03 -17.32
CA THR A 109 -3.72 21.52 -16.24
C THR A 109 -3.21 20.97 -14.91
N ALA A 110 -2.89 21.86 -13.97
CA ALA A 110 -2.35 21.53 -12.65
C ALA A 110 -3.20 22.16 -11.56
N MET A 111 -4.39 21.64 -11.35
CA MET A 111 -5.40 22.21 -10.43
C MET A 111 -4.89 22.30 -9.00
N PHE A 112 -4.11 21.35 -8.53
CA PHE A 112 -3.56 21.28 -7.17
C PHE A 112 -2.08 21.62 -7.09
N GLY A 113 -1.48 22.12 -8.19
CA GLY A 113 -0.05 22.38 -8.30
C GLY A 113 0.74 21.26 -8.95
N THR A 114 2.06 21.33 -8.84
CA THR A 114 2.97 20.37 -9.49
C THR A 114 4.11 19.98 -8.56
N GLY A 115 4.56 18.71 -8.65
CA GLY A 115 5.79 18.24 -8.03
C GLY A 115 5.76 18.12 -6.50
N GLY A 116 4.60 18.25 -5.87
CA GLY A 116 4.49 18.15 -4.41
C GLY A 116 4.78 16.76 -3.88
N GLY A 117 4.39 15.72 -4.64
CA GLY A 117 4.70 14.33 -4.29
C GLY A 117 6.20 14.06 -4.31
N GLN A 118 6.93 14.59 -5.31
CA GLN A 118 8.38 14.46 -5.36
C GLN A 118 9.05 15.21 -4.21
N GLN A 119 8.62 16.44 -3.93
CA GLN A 119 9.14 17.21 -2.80
C GLN A 119 8.95 16.47 -1.46
N LEU A 120 7.79 15.86 -1.25
CA LEU A 120 7.55 15.04 -0.06
C LEU A 120 8.46 13.80 -0.06
N ALA A 121 8.54 13.07 -1.15
CA ALA A 121 9.38 11.88 -1.29
C ALA A 121 10.84 12.18 -0.93
N ASP A 122 11.41 13.25 -1.49
CA ASP A 122 12.76 13.72 -1.21
C ASP A 122 12.93 14.09 0.27
N SER A 123 11.96 14.79 0.85
CA SER A 123 12.02 15.26 2.23
C SER A 123 12.01 14.13 3.26
N ILE A 124 11.33 13.03 2.94
CA ILE A 124 11.27 11.83 3.80
C ILE A 124 12.21 10.71 3.36
N GLY A 125 12.99 10.92 2.28
CA GLY A 125 14.02 9.99 1.82
C GLY A 125 13.48 8.66 1.30
N VAL A 126 12.40 8.70 0.50
CA VAL A 126 11.81 7.52 -0.15
C VAL A 126 11.51 7.82 -1.63
N PRO A 127 11.32 6.82 -2.50
CA PRO A 127 10.97 7.07 -3.90
C PRO A 127 9.55 7.65 -4.06
N LEU A 128 9.35 8.47 -5.09
CA LEU A 128 8.03 8.71 -5.67
C LEU A 128 7.69 7.52 -6.57
N LEU A 129 6.65 6.76 -6.19
CA LEU A 129 6.25 5.55 -6.93
C LEU A 129 5.42 5.88 -8.17
N ALA A 130 4.55 6.88 -8.07
CA ALA A 130 3.73 7.36 -9.18
C ALA A 130 3.20 8.77 -8.93
N SER A 131 2.90 9.48 -10.02
CA SER A 131 2.07 10.70 -10.01
C SER A 131 0.83 10.41 -10.87
N ILE A 132 -0.31 10.23 -10.21
CA ILE A 132 -1.59 9.88 -10.85
C ILE A 132 -2.25 11.18 -11.27
N PRO A 133 -2.49 11.40 -12.57
CA PRO A 133 -3.11 12.63 -13.05
C PRO A 133 -4.55 12.74 -12.57
N LEU A 134 -5.03 13.98 -12.45
CA LEU A 134 -6.46 14.23 -12.25
C LEU A 134 -7.22 13.78 -13.50
N ASP A 135 -8.12 12.81 -13.34
CA ASP A 135 -8.84 12.16 -14.45
C ASP A 135 -10.29 11.91 -14.01
N GLU A 136 -11.26 12.38 -14.76
CA GLU A 136 -12.68 12.20 -14.47
C GLU A 136 -13.11 10.72 -14.52
N ALA A 137 -12.39 9.89 -15.29
CA ALA A 137 -12.64 8.46 -15.36
C ALA A 137 -12.45 7.76 -14.00
N VAL A 138 -11.61 8.30 -13.11
CA VAL A 138 -11.42 7.79 -11.74
C VAL A 138 -12.70 7.94 -10.93
N THR A 139 -13.33 9.12 -10.99
CA THR A 139 -14.58 9.38 -10.27
C THR A 139 -15.73 8.55 -10.86
N ALA A 140 -15.89 8.58 -12.17
CA ALA A 140 -16.95 7.83 -12.86
C ALA A 140 -16.84 6.31 -12.59
N GLY A 141 -15.64 5.76 -12.66
CA GLY A 141 -15.38 4.36 -12.35
C GLY A 141 -15.63 4.04 -10.87
N GLY A 142 -15.20 4.91 -9.96
CA GLY A 142 -15.42 4.75 -8.52
C GLY A 142 -16.90 4.71 -8.16
N ASP A 143 -17.71 5.63 -8.67
CA ASP A 143 -19.16 5.71 -8.44
C ASP A 143 -19.90 4.48 -9.02
N ALA A 144 -19.44 3.95 -10.14
CA ALA A 144 -19.99 2.76 -10.78
C ALA A 144 -19.51 1.44 -10.14
N GLY A 145 -18.55 1.48 -9.20
CA GLY A 145 -17.91 0.28 -8.67
C GLY A 145 -16.99 -0.43 -9.66
N SER A 146 -16.59 0.25 -10.73
CA SER A 146 -15.72 -0.24 -11.81
C SER A 146 -14.38 0.46 -11.75
N PRO A 147 -13.32 -0.18 -11.21
CA PRO A 147 -12.00 0.47 -11.06
C PRO A 147 -11.44 0.97 -12.40
N VAL A 148 -10.92 2.20 -12.43
CA VAL A 148 -10.42 2.87 -13.63
C VAL A 148 -9.35 2.05 -14.37
N ALA A 149 -8.50 1.34 -13.63
CA ALA A 149 -7.47 0.49 -14.20
C ALA A 149 -8.01 -0.68 -15.05
N LEU A 150 -9.24 -1.11 -14.78
CA LEU A 150 -9.92 -2.21 -15.48
C LEU A 150 -10.87 -1.67 -16.55
N GLU A 151 -11.70 -0.71 -16.21
CA GLU A 151 -12.75 -0.20 -17.09
C GLU A 151 -12.21 0.78 -18.13
N PHE A 152 -11.28 1.65 -17.73
CA PHE A 152 -10.66 2.66 -18.58
C PHE A 152 -9.13 2.51 -18.64
N PRO A 153 -8.61 1.34 -19.06
CA PRO A 153 -7.17 1.03 -18.95
C PRO A 153 -6.28 1.93 -19.79
N ASN A 154 -6.83 2.63 -20.78
CA ASN A 154 -6.11 3.56 -21.66
C ASN A 154 -6.30 5.03 -21.25
N SER A 155 -7.08 5.32 -20.22
CA SER A 155 -7.16 6.68 -19.69
C SER A 155 -5.83 7.07 -19.03
N PRO A 156 -5.52 8.35 -18.91
CA PRO A 156 -4.29 8.81 -18.28
C PRO A 156 -4.06 8.21 -16.89
N ALA A 157 -5.08 8.18 -16.04
CA ALA A 157 -4.99 7.56 -14.72
C ALA A 157 -4.92 6.03 -14.78
N GLY A 158 -5.70 5.39 -15.67
CA GLY A 158 -5.73 3.94 -15.82
C GLY A 158 -4.36 3.35 -16.19
N VAL A 159 -3.63 4.03 -17.05
CA VAL A 159 -2.24 3.66 -17.42
C VAL A 159 -1.33 3.73 -16.18
N VAL A 160 -1.38 4.84 -15.44
CA VAL A 160 -0.52 5.05 -14.26
C VAL A 160 -0.84 4.08 -13.13
N TYR A 161 -2.12 3.76 -12.89
CA TYR A 161 -2.49 2.77 -11.87
C TYR A 161 -1.93 1.38 -12.19
N ARG A 162 -1.93 0.96 -13.46
CA ARG A 162 -1.35 -0.33 -13.84
C ARG A 162 0.18 -0.33 -13.69
N GLN A 163 0.84 0.72 -14.13
CA GLN A 163 2.29 0.87 -13.95
C GLN A 163 2.67 0.87 -12.46
N LEU A 164 1.87 1.54 -11.62
CA LEU A 164 2.06 1.53 -10.17
C LEU A 164 1.92 0.12 -9.59
N ALA A 165 0.94 -0.67 -10.05
CA ALA A 165 0.79 -2.06 -9.62
C ALA A 165 2.04 -2.89 -9.98
N ASP A 166 2.56 -2.73 -11.20
CA ASP A 166 3.80 -3.40 -11.64
C ASP A 166 4.99 -3.03 -10.75
N VAL A 167 5.15 -1.74 -10.42
CA VAL A 167 6.21 -1.26 -9.51
C VAL A 167 6.05 -1.84 -8.10
N ILE A 168 4.82 -1.90 -7.59
CA ILE A 168 4.57 -2.47 -6.25
C ILE A 168 4.95 -3.95 -6.23
N VAL A 169 4.55 -4.70 -7.24
CA VAL A 169 4.81 -6.15 -7.31
C VAL A 169 6.31 -6.43 -7.54
N ALA A 170 6.98 -5.67 -8.39
CA ALA A 170 8.38 -5.93 -8.73
C ALA A 170 9.36 -5.43 -7.66
N ASP A 171 9.15 -4.21 -7.14
CA ASP A 171 10.19 -3.49 -6.41
C ASP A 171 9.83 -3.19 -4.95
N VAL A 172 8.54 -2.98 -4.67
CA VAL A 172 8.11 -2.51 -3.34
C VAL A 172 7.84 -3.69 -2.43
N ALA A 173 6.99 -4.59 -2.85
CA ALA A 173 6.56 -5.75 -2.08
C ALA A 173 6.48 -6.99 -2.99
N PRO A 174 7.63 -7.50 -3.47
CA PRO A 174 7.61 -8.70 -4.29
C PRO A 174 7.03 -9.88 -3.50
N PRO A 175 6.31 -10.79 -4.18
CA PRO A 175 5.73 -11.97 -3.54
C PRO A 175 6.81 -12.76 -2.79
N ILE A 176 6.58 -13.06 -1.53
CA ILE A 176 7.48 -13.91 -0.75
C ILE A 176 7.12 -15.35 -1.09
N GLU A 177 8.01 -16.06 -1.77
CA GLU A 177 7.88 -17.50 -1.92
C GLU A 177 8.06 -18.16 -0.53
N ILE A 178 6.96 -18.51 0.10
CA ILE A 178 6.92 -19.14 1.44
C ILE A 178 7.68 -20.47 1.46
N ALA A 179 7.90 -21.10 0.31
CA ALA A 179 8.66 -22.34 0.18
C ALA A 179 10.09 -22.26 0.75
N GLU A 180 10.71 -21.08 0.74
CA GLU A 180 12.07 -20.90 1.26
C GLU A 180 12.15 -20.65 2.78
N CYS A 181 11.08 -20.21 3.40
CA CYS A 181 11.01 -19.92 4.85
C CYS A 181 10.34 -21.02 5.68
N SER A 182 9.87 -22.09 5.08
CA SER A 182 9.33 -23.21 5.85
C SER A 182 10.46 -23.92 6.61
N LEU A 183 10.19 -24.38 7.83
CA LEU A 183 11.13 -25.21 8.61
C LEU A 183 11.65 -26.41 7.79
N ARG A 184 10.82 -26.93 6.88
CA ARG A 184 11.19 -27.97 5.90
C ARG A 184 12.25 -27.50 4.91
N GLY A 185 12.16 -26.28 4.38
CA GLY A 185 13.15 -25.71 3.46
C GLY A 185 14.49 -25.46 4.15
N VAL A 186 14.47 -24.98 5.39
CA VAL A 186 15.69 -24.79 6.20
C VAL A 186 16.34 -26.13 6.53
N LEU A 187 15.55 -27.14 6.90
CA LEU A 187 16.05 -28.50 7.19
C LEU A 187 16.56 -29.21 5.92
N ALA A 188 15.93 -29.00 4.76
CA ALA A 188 16.39 -29.57 3.49
C ALA A 188 17.76 -28.99 3.07
N ARG A 189 17.96 -27.65 3.24
CA ARG A 189 19.27 -27.01 2.98
C ARG A 189 20.33 -27.48 3.95
N ALA A 190 20.03 -27.55 5.24
CA ALA A 190 20.96 -28.08 6.23
C ALA A 190 21.35 -29.56 5.97
N GLY A 191 20.39 -30.36 5.48
CA GLY A 191 20.66 -31.75 5.05
C GLY A 191 21.59 -31.84 3.83
N ALA A 192 21.34 -31.00 2.82
CA ALA A 192 22.18 -30.95 1.60
C ALA A 192 23.62 -30.49 1.90
N ASP A 193 23.78 -29.50 2.80
CA ASP A 193 25.09 -29.01 3.23
C ASP A 193 25.87 -30.07 4.01
N LEU A 194 25.20 -30.88 4.83
CA LEU A 194 25.79 -32.00 5.56
C LEU A 194 26.22 -33.16 4.62
N GLU A 195 25.41 -33.49 3.62
CA GLU A 195 25.77 -34.48 2.61
C GLU A 195 26.96 -34.02 1.74
N GLY A 196 26.97 -32.77 1.31
CA GLY A 196 28.09 -32.18 0.58
C GLY A 196 29.39 -32.11 1.41
N ALA A 197 29.30 -31.90 2.72
CA ALA A 197 30.46 -31.96 3.64
C ALA A 197 30.97 -33.41 3.83
N ARG A 198 30.08 -34.39 3.93
CA ARG A 198 30.44 -35.83 4.01
C ARG A 198 31.17 -36.33 2.76
N GLN A 199 30.66 -36.01 1.57
CA GLN A 199 31.29 -36.39 0.30
C GLN A 199 32.67 -35.78 0.14
N ARG A 200 32.90 -34.55 0.61
CA ARG A 200 34.23 -33.93 0.61
C ARG A 200 35.20 -34.55 1.59
N ALA A 201 34.74 -35.11 2.70
CA ALA A 201 35.57 -35.79 3.69
C ALA A 201 35.94 -37.23 3.28
N GLU A 202 35.15 -37.88 2.41
CA GLU A 202 35.42 -39.23 1.90
C GLU A 202 36.34 -39.22 0.66
N THR A 203 36.64 -38.05 0.10
CA THR A 203 37.46 -37.88 -1.10
C THR A 203 38.88 -37.39 -0.78
N GLN A 204 39.24 -37.19 0.51
CA GLN A 204 40.58 -36.91 1.02
C GLN A 204 41.16 -38.13 1.75
#